data_2a637b8237cf61e1cc039b8eaeb1a25f
#
_entry.id   2a637b8237cf61e1cc039b8eaeb1a25f
#
_cell.length_a   1.000
_cell.length_b   1.000
_cell.length_c   1.000
_cell.angle_alpha   90.00
_cell.angle_beta   90.00
_cell.angle_gamma   90.00
#
_symmetry.space_group_name_H-M   'P 1'
#
loop_
_entity.id
_entity.type
_entity.pdbx_description
1 polymer ?
#
loop_
_entity_poly.entity_id
_entity_poly.type
_entity_poly.pdbx_seq_one_letter_code
_entity_poly.pdbx_strand_id
1 'polypeptide(L)'
;MNNLKIAAVGMHESILLFSAAGVKTVPVTSADAALQAVKFLVKDGVQVIFLTENFAEVLEEPLHRYRESAYPIILPVPEKSGPTGYGLQKINANMEKALGTNIFNNE
;
A
#
# COMPACT_ATOMS: atom_id res chain seq x y z
N MET A 1 -10.55 14.91 -15.09
CA MET A 1 -9.88 13.90 -14.89
C MET A 1 -9.80 13.49 -13.54
N ASN A 2 -9.87 12.33 -13.28
CA ASN A 2 -9.81 11.90 -12.04
C ASN A 2 -8.56 11.63 -11.58
N ASN A 3 -8.08 12.15 -10.55
CA ASN A 3 -6.82 11.89 -9.99
C ASN A 3 -7.00 11.05 -8.80
N LEU A 4 -6.72 9.77 -8.93
CA LEU A 4 -6.78 8.92 -7.79
C LEU A 4 -5.67 9.28 -6.85
N LYS A 5 -5.99 9.42 -5.59
CA LYS A 5 -4.99 9.68 -4.58
C LYS A 5 -4.57 8.34 -4.02
N ILE A 6 -3.29 8.05 -4.15
CA ILE A 6 -2.73 6.76 -3.75
C ILE A 6 -1.61 6.99 -2.77
N ALA A 7 -1.54 6.17 -1.73
CA ALA A 7 -0.47 6.27 -0.75
C ALA A 7 -0.03 4.88 -0.32
N ALA A 8 1.16 4.78 0.26
CA ALA A 8 1.68 3.54 0.79
C ALA A 8 2.13 3.75 2.21
N VAL A 9 1.80 2.83 3.09
CA VAL A 9 2.13 2.90 4.51
C VAL A 9 2.89 1.63 4.89
N GLY A 10 4.00 1.77 5.55
CA GLY A 10 4.79 0.62 5.98
C GLY A 10 6.14 1.06 6.46
N MET A 11 7.02 0.12 6.76
CA MET A 11 8.36 0.46 7.15
C MET A 11 9.11 1.03 5.97
N HIS A 12 10.04 1.90 6.27
CA HIS A 12 10.74 2.67 5.24
C HIS A 12 11.23 1.80 4.09
N GLU A 13 11.88 0.71 4.41
CA GLU A 13 12.45 -0.12 3.36
C GLU A 13 11.41 -0.82 2.53
N SER A 14 10.29 -1.14 3.12
CA SER A 14 9.25 -1.88 2.42
C SER A 14 8.49 -1.01 1.44
N ILE A 15 8.44 0.29 1.66
CA ILE A 15 7.66 1.16 0.80
C ILE A 15 8.53 2.01 -0.12
N LEU A 16 9.82 1.77 -0.14
CA LEU A 16 10.73 2.57 -0.91
C LEU A 16 10.42 2.55 -2.40
N LEU A 17 10.02 1.42 -2.91
CA LEU A 17 9.69 1.31 -4.30
C LEU A 17 8.51 2.19 -4.70
N PHE A 18 7.56 2.34 -3.79
CA PHE A 18 6.41 3.17 -4.08
C PHE A 18 6.82 4.64 -4.17
N SER A 19 7.78 5.03 -3.36
CA SER A 19 8.28 6.38 -3.42
C SER A 19 8.95 6.64 -4.77
N ALA A 20 9.70 5.68 -5.25
CA ALA A 20 10.36 5.81 -6.54
C ALA A 20 9.35 5.94 -7.67
N ALA A 21 8.18 5.36 -7.49
CA ALA A 21 7.14 5.43 -8.51
C ALA A 21 6.27 6.69 -8.38
N GLY A 22 6.59 7.56 -7.45
CA GLY A 22 5.83 8.79 -7.31
C GLY A 22 4.62 8.69 -6.40
N VAL A 23 4.49 7.60 -5.67
CA VAL A 23 3.37 7.41 -4.76
C VAL A 23 3.73 8.04 -3.42
N LYS A 24 2.77 8.70 -2.78
CA LYS A 24 3.02 9.28 -1.47
C LYS A 24 3.27 8.15 -0.49
N THR A 25 4.34 8.25 0.29
CA THR A 25 4.67 7.20 1.24
C THR A 25 4.68 7.75 2.65
N VAL A 26 4.24 6.93 3.60
CA VAL A 26 4.24 7.29 5.01
C VAL A 26 4.96 6.19 5.75
N PRO A 27 6.25 6.38 6.07
CA PRO A 27 6.99 5.35 6.78
C PRO A 27 6.58 5.31 8.25
N VAL A 28 6.39 4.11 8.76
CA VAL A 28 6.00 3.92 10.14
C VAL A 28 6.77 2.75 10.71
N THR A 29 6.89 2.70 12.04
CA THR A 29 7.64 1.63 12.68
C THR A 29 6.78 0.80 13.63
N SER A 30 5.51 1.09 13.76
CA SER A 30 4.65 0.31 14.65
C SER A 30 3.26 0.22 14.07
N ALA A 31 2.51 -0.76 14.55
CA ALA A 31 1.14 -0.94 14.09
C ALA A 31 0.28 0.26 14.47
N ASP A 32 0.53 0.83 15.66
CA ASP A 32 -0.22 1.98 16.08
C ASP A 32 0.03 3.15 15.14
N ALA A 33 1.27 3.40 14.78
CA ALA A 33 1.59 4.47 13.86
C ALA A 33 0.99 4.20 12.49
N ALA A 34 0.96 2.93 12.07
CA ALA A 34 0.36 2.58 10.79
C ALA A 34 -1.13 2.87 10.81
N LEU A 35 -1.81 2.56 11.90
CA LEU A 35 -3.24 2.81 11.99
C LEU A 35 -3.51 4.31 11.94
N GLN A 36 -2.72 5.10 12.65
CA GLN A 36 -2.90 6.54 12.63
C GLN A 36 -2.64 7.11 11.25
N ALA A 37 -1.65 6.56 10.55
CA ALA A 37 -1.36 7.01 9.20
C ALA A 37 -2.52 6.72 8.27
N VAL A 38 -3.12 5.54 8.38
CA VAL A 38 -4.27 5.20 7.55
C VAL A 38 -5.42 6.15 7.84
N LYS A 39 -5.70 6.42 9.12
CA LYS A 39 -6.78 7.31 9.47
C LYS A 39 -6.55 8.71 8.91
N PHE A 40 -5.32 9.17 8.98
CA PHE A 40 -4.99 10.49 8.46
C PHE A 40 -5.19 10.53 6.95
N LEU A 41 -4.75 9.48 6.26
CA LEU A 41 -4.88 9.44 4.81
C LEU A 41 -6.34 9.38 4.36
N VAL A 42 -7.15 8.66 5.13
CA VAL A 42 -8.57 8.60 4.81
C VAL A 42 -9.18 9.99 4.94
N LYS A 43 -8.81 10.74 5.97
CA LYS A 43 -9.32 12.07 6.13
C LYS A 43 -8.86 12.96 5.01
N ASP A 44 -7.68 12.72 4.50
CA ASP A 44 -7.10 13.52 3.44
C ASP A 44 -7.67 13.13 2.08
N GLY A 45 -8.56 12.18 2.01
CA GLY A 45 -9.21 11.81 0.75
C GLY A 45 -8.46 10.80 -0.08
N VAL A 46 -7.50 10.11 0.50
CA VAL A 46 -6.74 9.10 -0.23
C VAL A 46 -7.66 7.92 -0.51
N GLN A 47 -7.66 7.47 -1.74
CA GLN A 47 -8.58 6.44 -2.17
C GLN A 47 -8.00 5.05 -2.21
N VAL A 48 -6.69 4.93 -2.41
CA VAL A 48 -6.04 3.63 -2.42
C VAL A 48 -4.85 3.69 -1.49
N ILE A 49 -4.77 2.75 -0.54
CA ILE A 49 -3.68 2.70 0.40
C ILE A 49 -3.04 1.33 0.33
N PHE A 50 -1.75 1.30 0.01
CA PHE A 50 -0.98 0.06 0.06
C PHE A 50 -0.42 -0.05 1.48
N LEU A 51 -0.70 -1.14 2.15
CA LEU A 51 -0.26 -1.33 3.52
C LEU A 51 0.52 -2.63 3.60
N THR A 52 1.72 -2.59 4.17
CA THR A 52 2.53 -3.79 4.21
C THR A 52 1.86 -4.87 5.04
N GLU A 53 2.08 -6.13 4.68
CA GLU A 53 1.35 -7.25 5.24
C GLU A 53 1.49 -7.38 6.74
N ASN A 54 2.68 -7.10 7.24
CA ASN A 54 2.89 -7.24 8.67
C ASN A 54 1.95 -6.34 9.46
N PHE A 55 1.68 -5.14 8.98
CA PHE A 55 0.75 -4.25 9.67
C PHE A 55 -0.69 -4.58 9.29
N ALA A 56 -0.91 -5.02 8.06
CA ALA A 56 -2.25 -5.34 7.61
C ALA A 56 -2.87 -6.46 8.45
N GLU A 57 -2.05 -7.46 8.80
CA GLU A 57 -2.55 -8.55 9.61
C GLU A 57 -2.93 -8.11 11.00
N VAL A 58 -2.07 -7.32 11.62
CA VAL A 58 -2.32 -6.87 12.98
C VAL A 58 -3.51 -5.93 13.04
N LEU A 59 -3.70 -5.15 11.99
CA LEU A 59 -4.75 -4.14 11.99
C LEU A 59 -6.02 -4.58 11.28
N GLU A 60 -6.17 -5.86 11.05
CA GLU A 60 -7.33 -6.34 10.31
C GLU A 60 -8.63 -5.89 10.95
N GLU A 61 -8.75 -6.01 12.25
CA GLU A 61 -9.97 -5.61 12.89
C GLU A 61 -10.24 -4.13 12.85
N PRO A 62 -9.33 -3.28 13.28
CA PRO A 62 -9.61 -1.85 13.22
C PRO A 62 -9.82 -1.31 11.82
N LEU A 63 -9.29 -1.98 10.81
CA LEU A 63 -9.46 -1.52 9.44
C LEU A 63 -10.67 -2.13 8.75
N HIS A 64 -11.34 -3.05 9.42
CA HIS A 64 -12.49 -3.73 8.84
C HIS A 64 -13.57 -2.74 8.45
N ARG A 65 -13.72 -1.67 9.18
CA ARG A 65 -14.75 -0.67 8.91
C ARG A 65 -14.64 -0.09 7.51
N TYR A 66 -13.44 -0.07 6.95
CA TYR A 66 -13.28 0.51 5.63
C TYR A 66 -13.68 -0.42 4.50
N ARG A 67 -13.90 -1.68 4.78
CA ARG A 67 -14.28 -2.61 3.75
C ARG A 67 -15.69 -2.41 3.25
N GLU A 68 -16.51 -1.76 4.04
CA GLU A 68 -17.89 -1.56 3.66
C GLU A 68 -18.11 -0.32 2.84
N SER A 69 -17.09 0.49 2.68
CA SER A 69 -17.20 1.70 1.89
C SER A 69 -16.50 1.50 0.57
N ALA A 70 -16.87 2.28 -0.42
CA ALA A 70 -16.18 2.20 -1.71
C ALA A 70 -14.72 2.57 -1.56
N TYR A 71 -14.41 3.54 -0.73
CA TYR A 71 -13.06 4.00 -0.49
C TYR A 71 -12.86 4.20 1.00
N PRO A 72 -11.65 4.05 1.47
CA PRO A 72 -10.44 3.72 0.73
C PRO A 72 -10.38 2.23 0.42
N ILE A 73 -9.63 1.88 -0.60
CA ILE A 73 -9.31 0.50 -0.87
C ILE A 73 -7.95 0.27 -0.24
N ILE A 74 -7.86 -0.67 0.70
CA ILE A 74 -6.61 -0.95 1.38
C ILE A 74 -6.08 -2.28 0.88
N LEU A 75 -4.92 -2.24 0.23
CA LEU A 75 -4.34 -3.43 -0.37
C LEU A 75 -3.08 -3.85 0.36
N PRO A 76 -3.01 -5.07 0.86
CA PRO A 76 -1.81 -5.53 1.52
C PRO A 76 -0.71 -5.80 0.51
N VAL A 77 0.49 -5.44 0.84
CA VAL A 77 1.64 -5.70 -0.02
C VAL A 77 2.73 -6.37 0.80
N PRO A 78 3.58 -7.17 0.17
CA PRO A 78 4.59 -7.91 0.92
C PRO A 78 5.63 -6.99 1.52
N GLU A 79 6.18 -7.41 2.66
CA GLU A 79 7.28 -6.68 3.23
C GLU A 79 8.51 -7.05 2.50
N LYS A 80 9.53 -6.21 2.65
CA LYS A 80 10.78 -6.45 2.00
C LYS A 80 11.56 -7.60 2.55
N SER A 81 11.26 -8.05 3.73
CA SER A 81 12.06 -9.05 4.40
C SER A 81 11.99 -10.44 3.79
N GLY A 82 11.19 -10.67 2.80
CA GLY A 82 11.06 -11.99 2.23
C GLY A 82 12.23 -12.35 1.33
N PRO A 83 12.18 -13.52 0.75
CA PRO A 83 13.23 -13.94 -0.15
C PRO A 83 13.40 -12.97 -1.27
N THR A 84 14.61 -12.85 -1.75
CA THR A 84 14.90 -11.85 -2.71
C THR A 84 14.07 -12.00 -3.94
N GLY A 85 13.55 -10.96 -4.43
CA GLY A 85 12.83 -10.91 -5.68
C GLY A 85 11.37 -11.30 -5.61
N TYR A 86 11.02 -12.14 -4.67
CA TYR A 86 9.64 -12.63 -4.63
C TYR A 86 8.65 -11.52 -4.33
N GLY A 87 8.96 -10.69 -3.35
CA GLY A 87 8.08 -9.59 -3.01
C GLY A 87 7.95 -8.60 -4.14
N LEU A 88 9.06 -8.34 -4.82
CA LEU A 88 9.03 -7.42 -5.94
C LEU A 88 8.18 -7.95 -7.08
N GLN A 89 8.26 -9.24 -7.32
CA GLN A 89 7.46 -9.83 -8.35
C GLN A 89 5.99 -9.69 -8.05
N LYS A 90 5.61 -9.88 -6.80
CA LYS A 90 4.22 -9.74 -6.42
C LYS A 90 3.74 -8.31 -6.55
N ILE A 91 4.55 -7.36 -6.20
CA ILE A 91 4.19 -5.96 -6.34
C ILE A 91 4.00 -5.62 -7.80
N ASN A 92 4.90 -6.08 -8.66
CA ASN A 92 4.76 -5.82 -10.07
C ASN A 92 3.46 -6.40 -10.61
N ALA A 93 3.15 -7.64 -10.25
CA ALA A 93 1.94 -8.28 -10.73
C ALA A 93 0.70 -7.51 -10.29
N ASN A 94 0.70 -7.06 -9.04
CA ASN A 94 -0.44 -6.32 -8.54
C ASN A 94 -0.59 -4.98 -9.22
N MET A 95 0.50 -4.32 -9.49
CA MET A 95 0.44 -3.03 -10.15
C MET A 95 0.04 -3.17 -11.60
N GLU A 96 0.48 -4.22 -12.26
CA GLU A 96 0.07 -4.47 -13.63
C GLU A 96 -1.43 -4.66 -13.70
N LYS A 97 -1.98 -5.42 -12.76
CA LYS A 97 -3.39 -5.63 -12.74
C LYS A 97 -4.13 -4.34 -12.52
N ALA A 98 -3.68 -3.54 -11.59
CA ALA A 98 -4.36 -2.31 -11.24
C ALA A 98 -4.32 -1.29 -12.38
N LEU A 99 -3.21 -1.25 -13.10
CA LEU A 99 -3.04 -0.27 -14.15
C LEU A 99 -3.48 -0.76 -15.51
N GLY A 100 -3.66 -2.06 -15.65
CA GLY A 100 -4.06 -2.60 -16.93
C GLY A 100 -2.94 -2.60 -17.96
N THR A 101 -1.71 -2.40 -17.53
CA THR A 101 -0.59 -2.43 -18.46
C THR A 101 0.58 -3.09 -17.81
N ASN A 102 1.52 -3.52 -18.59
CA ASN A 102 2.71 -4.15 -18.10
C ASN A 102 3.83 -3.14 -18.12
N ILE A 103 3.90 -2.35 -17.08
CA ILE A 103 4.86 -1.29 -17.00
C ILE A 103 6.24 -1.75 -16.63
N PHE A 104 6.33 -2.74 -15.73
CA PHE A 104 7.61 -3.13 -15.21
C PHE A 104 8.24 -4.28 -15.95
N ASN A 105 7.48 -5.04 -16.72
CA ASN A 105 8.04 -6.13 -17.39
C ASN A 105 7.97 -5.91 -18.79
N ASN A 106 9.02 -5.67 -19.40
CA ASN A 106 9.01 -5.42 -20.69
C ASN A 106 9.17 -6.50 -21.45
N GLU A 107 9.05 -7.50 -21.36
CA GLU A 107 9.23 -8.47 -22.11
C GLU A 107 8.80 -8.96 -22.58
#